data_5643919dbb77a40338b27c906e6fc03c
#
_entry.id   5643919dbb77a40338b27c906e6fc03c
#
_cell.length_a   1.000
_cell.length_b   1.000
_cell.length_c   1.000
_cell.angle_alpha   90.00
_cell.angle_beta   90.00
_cell.angle_gamma   90.00
#
_symmetry.space_group_name_H-M   'P 1'
#
loop_
_entity.id
_entity.type
_entity.pdbx_description
1 polymer ?
#
loop_
_entity_poly.entity_id
_entity_poly.type
_entity_poly.pdbx_seq_one_letter_code
_entity_poly.pdbx_strand_id
1 'polypeptide(L)'
;YSRANLTWGVDKKNINDCTVTVKDGVTTVLNGYLPVPATEYTSEKNTDGTYTVKANNTSKNYTGSKTVVADGKAEDEKPDAPMITKVNVTGNKATVVLSGDTDGAAGYDYVISTDRDCITNKDYDSISKNQVSTSTNFKYVQQGTYYAYCHAWKRDENGKKVFSDWSNAYPFVVSAITPDAPIITSVKVSGTTVKVTYKAAANATG
;
A
#
# COMPACT_ATOMS: atom_id res chain seq x y z
N TYR A 1 -38.78 55.28 -41.86
CA TYR A 1 -38.41 54.72 -40.59
C TYR A 1 -37.48 53.56 -40.83
N SER A 2 -36.19 53.76 -40.52
CA SER A 2 -35.19 52.70 -40.59
C SER A 2 -35.30 51.81 -39.29
N ARG A 3 -35.62 50.52 -39.51
CA ARG A 3 -35.58 49.57 -38.40
C ARG A 3 -34.11 49.17 -38.19
N ALA A 4 -33.51 49.60 -37.11
CA ALA A 4 -32.22 49.07 -36.68
C ALA A 4 -32.43 47.61 -36.26
N ASN A 5 -31.81 46.69 -37.03
CA ASN A 5 -31.71 45.29 -36.62
C ASN A 5 -30.69 45.23 -35.49
N LEU A 6 -31.19 45.23 -34.26
CA LEU A 6 -30.40 44.91 -33.07
C LEU A 6 -30.12 43.42 -33.07
N THR A 7 -28.95 43.01 -33.55
CA THR A 7 -28.41 41.67 -33.32
C THR A 7 -27.79 41.64 -31.95
N TRP A 8 -28.47 41.02 -31.03
CA TRP A 8 -27.88 40.69 -29.72
C TRP A 8 -26.84 39.59 -29.91
N GLY A 9 -25.57 39.95 -29.96
CA GLY A 9 -24.50 39.01 -29.87
C GLY A 9 -24.45 38.45 -28.45
N VAL A 10 -24.72 37.20 -28.27
CA VAL A 10 -24.44 36.54 -26.99
C VAL A 10 -22.92 36.39 -26.88
N ASP A 11 -22.31 37.07 -25.93
CA ASP A 11 -20.88 36.88 -25.65
C ASP A 11 -20.64 35.42 -25.27
N LYS A 12 -19.94 34.69 -26.13
CA LYS A 12 -19.60 33.30 -25.88
C LYS A 12 -18.60 33.21 -24.72
N LYS A 13 -18.85 32.31 -23.80
CA LYS A 13 -17.90 31.97 -22.72
C LYS A 13 -16.68 31.26 -23.30
N ASN A 14 -15.50 31.58 -22.81
CA ASN A 14 -14.28 30.91 -23.22
C ASN A 14 -14.05 29.64 -22.39
N ILE A 15 -13.82 28.51 -23.05
CA ILE A 15 -13.48 27.24 -22.38
C ILE A 15 -12.23 27.41 -21.51
N ASN A 16 -11.29 28.31 -21.89
CA ASN A 16 -10.10 28.57 -21.06
C ASN A 16 -10.44 29.11 -19.66
N ASP A 17 -11.58 29.80 -19.52
CA ASP A 17 -12.06 30.36 -18.26
C ASP A 17 -12.89 29.36 -17.44
N CYS A 18 -13.17 28.20 -18.01
CA CYS A 18 -13.90 27.13 -17.36
C CYS A 18 -12.96 26.24 -16.51
N THR A 19 -13.52 25.62 -15.47
CA THR A 19 -12.84 24.53 -14.79
C THR A 19 -12.96 23.28 -15.65
N VAL A 20 -11.82 22.72 -16.08
CA VAL A 20 -11.76 21.50 -16.89
C VAL A 20 -11.00 20.44 -16.11
N THR A 21 -11.62 19.29 -15.92
CA THR A 21 -10.99 18.10 -15.32
C THR A 21 -11.14 16.92 -16.28
N VAL A 22 -10.11 16.08 -16.34
CA VAL A 22 -10.15 14.81 -17.07
C VAL A 22 -9.78 13.71 -16.09
N LYS A 23 -10.74 12.88 -15.73
CA LYS A 23 -10.54 11.75 -14.81
C LYS A 23 -10.94 10.45 -15.51
N ASP A 24 -10.06 9.45 -15.50
CA ASP A 24 -10.26 8.14 -16.15
C ASP A 24 -10.67 8.26 -17.65
N GLY A 25 -10.10 9.25 -18.33
CA GLY A 25 -10.43 9.54 -19.73
C GLY A 25 -11.76 10.28 -19.93
N VAL A 26 -12.52 10.55 -18.86
CA VAL A 26 -13.77 11.29 -18.88
C VAL A 26 -13.51 12.77 -18.60
N THR A 27 -13.88 13.62 -19.55
CA THR A 27 -13.75 15.08 -19.43
C THR A 27 -15.01 15.68 -18.83
N THR A 28 -14.82 16.51 -17.81
CA THR A 28 -15.86 17.36 -17.22
C THR A 28 -15.47 18.82 -17.37
N VAL A 29 -16.39 19.65 -17.84
CA VAL A 29 -16.22 21.09 -17.97
C VAL A 29 -17.28 21.80 -17.14
N LEU A 30 -16.85 22.71 -16.25
CA LEU A 30 -17.73 23.53 -15.43
C LEU A 30 -17.54 25.01 -15.75
N ASN A 31 -18.63 25.72 -16.01
CA ASN A 31 -18.67 27.18 -16.04
C ASN A 31 -19.17 27.67 -14.66
N GLY A 32 -18.25 28.08 -13.80
CA GLY A 32 -18.54 28.23 -12.36
C GLY A 32 -18.91 26.87 -11.76
N TYR A 33 -20.13 26.75 -11.25
CA TYR A 33 -20.67 25.50 -10.67
C TYR A 33 -21.57 24.72 -11.63
N LEU A 34 -21.82 25.25 -12.84
CA LEU A 34 -22.76 24.67 -13.78
C LEU A 34 -22.01 23.77 -14.79
N PRO A 35 -22.44 22.51 -14.99
CA PRO A 35 -21.85 21.65 -15.98
C PRO A 35 -22.12 22.15 -17.39
N VAL A 36 -21.07 22.17 -18.23
CA VAL A 36 -21.18 22.44 -19.66
C VAL A 36 -21.59 21.14 -20.35
N PRO A 37 -22.68 21.16 -21.16
CA PRO A 37 -23.11 19.96 -21.88
C PRO A 37 -22.01 19.41 -22.79
N ALA A 38 -21.82 18.08 -22.82
CA ALA A 38 -20.82 17.44 -23.67
C ALA A 38 -20.99 17.72 -25.18
N THR A 39 -22.15 18.18 -25.60
CA THR A 39 -22.43 18.60 -26.96
C THR A 39 -21.81 19.96 -27.31
N GLU A 40 -21.35 20.72 -26.32
CA GLU A 40 -20.77 22.06 -26.52
C GLU A 40 -19.25 22.04 -26.72
N TYR A 41 -18.59 20.90 -26.45
CA TYR A 41 -17.12 20.78 -26.57
C TYR A 41 -16.68 19.39 -27.06
N THR A 42 -15.44 19.33 -27.57
CA THR A 42 -14.69 18.09 -27.80
C THR A 42 -13.52 17.98 -26.84
N SER A 43 -13.09 16.77 -26.56
CA SER A 43 -11.90 16.47 -25.73
C SER A 43 -11.04 15.44 -26.46
N GLU A 44 -9.80 15.77 -26.70
CA GLU A 44 -8.85 14.91 -27.43
C GLU A 44 -7.58 14.73 -26.61
N LYS A 45 -7.12 13.47 -26.51
CA LYS A 45 -5.86 13.14 -25.86
C LYS A 45 -4.70 13.46 -26.80
N ASN A 46 -3.74 14.25 -26.32
CA ASN A 46 -2.52 14.58 -27.03
C ASN A 46 -1.46 13.48 -26.91
N THR A 47 -0.45 13.51 -27.77
CA THR A 47 0.66 12.53 -27.75
C THR A 47 1.54 12.62 -26.50
N ASP A 48 1.54 13.77 -25.82
CA ASP A 48 2.24 14.01 -24.56
C ASP A 48 1.44 13.58 -23.31
N GLY A 49 0.24 13.00 -23.50
CA GLY A 49 -0.64 12.56 -22.41
C GLY A 49 -1.58 13.63 -21.86
N THR A 50 -1.43 14.91 -22.27
CA THR A 50 -2.40 15.97 -21.95
C THR A 50 -3.69 15.82 -22.76
N TYR A 51 -4.70 16.58 -22.40
CA TYR A 51 -5.97 16.64 -23.15
C TYR A 51 -6.24 18.07 -23.60
N THR A 52 -6.59 18.22 -24.87
CA THR A 52 -7.09 19.49 -25.41
C THR A 52 -8.61 19.45 -25.46
N VAL A 53 -9.23 20.32 -24.65
CA VAL A 53 -10.70 20.50 -24.61
C VAL A 53 -11.03 21.79 -25.38
N LYS A 54 -11.84 21.66 -26.40
CA LYS A 54 -12.15 22.76 -27.34
C LYS A 54 -13.66 22.89 -27.49
N ALA A 55 -14.16 24.14 -27.49
CA ALA A 55 -15.56 24.40 -27.85
C ALA A 55 -15.87 23.91 -29.25
N ASN A 56 -17.00 23.26 -29.43
CA ASN A 56 -17.47 22.83 -30.75
C ASN A 56 -17.70 24.02 -31.66
N ASN A 57 -17.40 23.88 -32.95
CA ASN A 57 -17.60 24.95 -33.94
C ASN A 57 -19.07 25.36 -34.03
N THR A 58 -19.99 24.45 -33.70
CA THR A 58 -21.44 24.67 -33.67
C THR A 58 -21.93 25.23 -32.34
N SER A 59 -21.08 25.32 -31.32
CA SER A 59 -21.47 25.88 -30.01
C SER A 59 -21.90 27.34 -30.16
N LYS A 60 -23.06 27.66 -29.62
CA LYS A 60 -23.60 29.01 -29.56
C LYS A 60 -23.15 29.74 -28.28
N ASN A 61 -22.76 29.01 -27.28
CA ASN A 61 -22.52 29.52 -25.93
C ASN A 61 -21.03 29.54 -25.55
N TYR A 62 -20.19 28.76 -26.23
CA TYR A 62 -18.79 28.58 -25.86
C TYR A 62 -17.84 28.80 -27.05
N THR A 63 -16.61 29.19 -26.74
CA THR A 63 -15.51 29.39 -27.69
C THR A 63 -14.18 29.01 -27.01
N GLY A 64 -13.10 28.98 -27.82
CA GLY A 64 -11.75 28.74 -27.29
C GLY A 64 -11.45 27.31 -26.95
N SER A 65 -10.29 27.10 -26.36
CA SER A 65 -9.79 25.78 -25.93
C SER A 65 -8.91 25.90 -24.71
N LYS A 66 -8.78 24.79 -23.98
CA LYS A 66 -7.89 24.65 -22.84
C LYS A 66 -7.17 23.31 -22.90
N THR A 67 -5.86 23.31 -22.70
CA THR A 67 -5.09 22.09 -22.52
C THR A 67 -4.93 21.84 -21.03
N VAL A 68 -5.26 20.63 -20.59
CA VAL A 68 -5.15 20.20 -19.21
C VAL A 68 -4.35 18.91 -19.14
N VAL A 69 -3.59 18.75 -18.08
CA VAL A 69 -3.08 17.43 -17.69
C VAL A 69 -4.31 16.65 -17.26
N ALA A 70 -4.48 15.41 -17.74
CA ALA A 70 -5.47 14.53 -17.11
C ALA A 70 -5.14 14.52 -15.62
N ASP A 71 -6.15 14.79 -14.78
CA ASP A 71 -6.02 14.43 -13.37
C ASP A 71 -5.64 12.97 -13.43
N GLY A 72 -4.37 12.70 -13.04
CA GLY A 72 -3.78 11.41 -13.31
C GLY A 72 -4.77 10.35 -12.88
N LYS A 73 -4.90 9.26 -13.65
CA LYS A 73 -5.57 8.05 -13.12
C LYS A 73 -5.36 8.11 -11.63
N ALA A 74 -6.44 8.20 -10.84
CA ALA A 74 -6.31 8.29 -9.40
C ALA A 74 -5.19 7.33 -9.08
N GLU A 75 -4.02 7.85 -8.65
CA GLU A 75 -2.80 7.01 -8.49
C GLU A 75 -3.34 5.81 -7.80
N ASP A 76 -3.29 4.62 -8.40
CA ASP A 76 -4.04 3.44 -7.95
C ASP A 76 -4.05 3.51 -6.46
N GLU A 77 -5.18 3.96 -5.85
CA GLU A 77 -5.19 4.49 -4.48
C GLU A 77 -4.46 3.47 -3.65
N LYS A 78 -3.23 3.80 -3.23
CA LYS A 78 -2.45 2.84 -2.46
C LYS A 78 -3.28 2.43 -1.25
N PRO A 79 -3.21 1.18 -0.79
CA PRO A 79 -3.90 0.79 0.42
C PRO A 79 -3.50 1.70 1.58
N ASP A 80 -4.34 1.79 2.59
CA ASP A 80 -3.98 2.42 3.85
C ASP A 80 -2.76 1.73 4.48
N ALA A 81 -2.00 2.47 5.29
CA ALA A 81 -0.91 1.87 6.05
C ALA A 81 -1.48 0.96 7.16
N PRO A 82 -1.05 -0.31 7.25
CA PRO A 82 -1.47 -1.18 8.33
C PRO A 82 -0.93 -0.70 9.67
N MET A 83 -1.56 -1.11 10.77
CA MET A 83 -1.08 -0.82 12.13
C MET A 83 -0.75 -2.12 12.87
N ILE A 84 0.49 -2.26 13.32
CA ILE A 84 0.89 -3.37 14.20
C ILE A 84 0.44 -3.04 15.62
N THR A 85 -0.35 -3.93 16.21
CA THR A 85 -0.86 -3.79 17.58
C THR A 85 -0.16 -4.70 18.57
N LYS A 86 0.46 -5.79 18.09
CA LYS A 86 1.04 -6.79 18.96
C LYS A 86 2.12 -7.60 18.25
N VAL A 87 3.15 -7.97 19.01
CA VAL A 87 4.08 -9.05 18.67
C VAL A 87 4.12 -10.01 19.83
N ASN A 88 3.67 -11.26 19.61
CA ASN A 88 3.75 -12.32 20.61
C ASN A 88 5.04 -13.10 20.39
N VAL A 89 5.87 -13.18 21.43
CA VAL A 89 7.11 -13.96 21.40
C VAL A 89 6.93 -15.22 22.24
N THR A 90 7.23 -16.37 21.67
CA THR A 90 7.23 -17.67 22.35
C THR A 90 8.49 -18.43 21.92
N GLY A 91 9.44 -18.54 22.83
CA GLY A 91 10.75 -19.07 22.50
C GLY A 91 11.43 -18.21 21.42
N ASN A 92 11.85 -18.84 20.34
CA ASN A 92 12.45 -18.15 19.16
C ASN A 92 11.44 -17.86 18.05
N LYS A 93 10.14 -17.88 18.34
CA LYS A 93 9.08 -17.53 17.39
C LYS A 93 8.46 -16.19 17.76
N ALA A 94 8.42 -15.27 16.80
CA ALA A 94 7.72 -14.00 16.91
C ALA A 94 6.50 -14.00 15.99
N THR A 95 5.31 -13.72 16.54
CA THR A 95 4.06 -13.58 15.76
C THR A 95 3.67 -12.12 15.73
N VAL A 96 3.76 -11.49 14.57
CA VAL A 96 3.34 -10.10 14.35
C VAL A 96 1.85 -10.08 14.02
N VAL A 97 1.09 -9.18 14.66
CA VAL A 97 -0.37 -9.07 14.52
C VAL A 97 -0.76 -7.63 14.23
N LEU A 98 -1.58 -7.44 13.21
CA LEU A 98 -2.18 -6.14 12.84
C LEU A 98 -3.45 -5.87 13.64
N SER A 99 -3.94 -4.62 13.60
CA SER A 99 -5.22 -4.20 14.20
C SER A 99 -6.44 -4.86 13.56
N GLY A 100 -6.30 -5.36 12.34
CA GLY A 100 -7.37 -5.94 11.51
C GLY A 100 -7.01 -5.80 10.04
N ASP A 101 -7.99 -6.04 9.18
CA ASP A 101 -7.84 -5.82 7.75
C ASP A 101 -7.64 -4.32 7.47
N THR A 102 -6.77 -4.03 6.51
CA THR A 102 -6.47 -2.67 6.06
C THR A 102 -7.29 -2.37 4.82
N ASP A 103 -7.93 -1.21 4.77
CA ASP A 103 -8.75 -0.83 3.63
C ASP A 103 -7.94 -0.80 2.33
N GLY A 104 -8.53 -1.32 1.27
CA GLY A 104 -7.89 -1.44 -0.04
C GLY A 104 -6.77 -2.48 -0.14
N ALA A 105 -6.44 -3.22 0.93
CA ALA A 105 -5.38 -4.22 0.90
C ALA A 105 -5.84 -5.55 0.27
N ALA A 106 -5.01 -6.12 -0.61
CA ALA A 106 -5.12 -7.50 -1.08
C ALA A 106 -4.16 -8.44 -0.34
N GLY A 107 -3.21 -7.89 0.41
CA GLY A 107 -2.28 -8.64 1.23
C GLY A 107 -1.20 -7.77 1.86
N TYR A 108 -0.25 -8.41 2.51
CA TYR A 108 0.74 -7.79 3.38
C TYR A 108 2.13 -8.38 3.15
N ASP A 109 3.15 -7.53 3.29
CA ASP A 109 4.53 -7.98 3.44
C ASP A 109 5.04 -7.48 4.80
N TYR A 110 5.59 -8.38 5.61
CA TYR A 110 6.08 -8.12 6.97
C TYR A 110 7.59 -8.23 7.02
N VAL A 111 8.22 -7.40 7.82
CA VAL A 111 9.66 -7.46 8.09
C VAL A 111 9.94 -7.34 9.58
N ILE A 112 11.03 -7.94 10.01
CA ILE A 112 11.63 -7.69 11.33
C ILE A 112 13.11 -7.39 11.13
N SER A 113 13.63 -6.49 11.96
CA SER A 113 15.06 -6.16 11.97
C SER A 113 15.51 -5.69 13.35
N THR A 114 16.79 -5.91 13.67
CA THR A 114 17.47 -5.30 14.80
C THR A 114 17.76 -3.83 14.57
N ASP A 115 17.82 -3.40 13.29
CA ASP A 115 17.92 -1.99 12.91
C ASP A 115 16.53 -1.34 12.84
N ARG A 116 16.33 -0.28 13.63
CA ARG A 116 15.11 0.52 13.60
C ARG A 116 14.90 1.23 12.26
N ASP A 117 15.98 1.59 11.58
CA ASP A 117 15.93 2.34 10.32
C ASP A 117 15.95 1.43 9.10
N CYS A 118 15.74 0.13 9.30
CA CYS A 118 15.77 -0.91 8.27
C CYS A 118 14.84 -0.61 7.05
N ILE A 119 13.77 0.12 7.26
CA ILE A 119 12.84 0.52 6.18
C ILE A 119 13.54 1.50 5.22
N THR A 120 14.30 2.45 5.75
CA THR A 120 15.09 3.42 4.96
C THR A 120 16.26 2.73 4.27
N ASN A 121 16.97 1.88 5.01
CA ASN A 121 18.16 1.17 4.54
C ASN A 121 17.81 -0.01 3.63
N LYS A 122 16.56 -0.49 3.66
CA LYS A 122 16.05 -1.69 2.96
C LYS A 122 16.83 -2.95 3.34
N ASP A 123 17.29 -3.02 4.60
CA ASP A 123 18.05 -4.12 5.16
C ASP A 123 17.26 -4.76 6.30
N TYR A 124 16.77 -5.98 6.07
CA TYR A 124 15.89 -6.70 6.99
C TYR A 124 16.52 -8.00 7.43
N ASP A 125 16.49 -8.28 8.73
CA ASP A 125 16.95 -9.58 9.26
C ASP A 125 16.04 -10.73 8.78
N SER A 126 14.74 -10.44 8.62
CA SER A 126 13.80 -11.42 8.08
C SER A 126 12.59 -10.74 7.42
N ILE A 127 12.06 -11.37 6.38
CA ILE A 127 10.91 -10.88 5.62
C ILE A 127 9.91 -12.00 5.33
N SER A 128 8.63 -11.70 5.47
CA SER A 128 7.50 -12.58 5.13
C SER A 128 6.60 -11.86 4.13
N LYS A 129 6.69 -12.26 2.85
CA LYS A 129 6.00 -11.61 1.72
C LYS A 129 4.71 -12.33 1.34
N ASN A 130 3.81 -11.59 0.66
CA ASN A 130 2.60 -12.13 0.03
C ASN A 130 1.63 -12.79 1.03
N GLN A 131 1.58 -12.31 2.26
CA GLN A 131 0.64 -12.80 3.25
C GLN A 131 -0.74 -12.19 2.99
N VAL A 132 -1.79 -13.01 3.06
CA VAL A 132 -3.18 -12.54 3.02
C VAL A 132 -3.77 -12.40 4.43
N SER A 133 -3.06 -12.88 5.44
CA SER A 133 -3.48 -12.81 6.83
C SER A 133 -2.96 -11.54 7.51
N THR A 134 -3.76 -11.00 8.42
CA THR A 134 -3.40 -9.90 9.32
C THR A 134 -2.40 -10.29 10.41
N SER A 135 -1.83 -11.47 10.31
CA SER A 135 -0.73 -11.92 11.17
C SER A 135 0.24 -12.83 10.42
N THR A 136 1.51 -12.82 10.86
CA THR A 136 2.53 -13.72 10.35
C THR A 136 3.47 -14.20 11.45
N ASN A 137 4.16 -15.33 11.20
CA ASN A 137 5.10 -15.93 12.12
C ASN A 137 6.51 -15.87 11.55
N PHE A 138 7.43 -15.30 12.32
CA PHE A 138 8.87 -15.45 12.13
C PHE A 138 9.37 -16.54 13.05
N LYS A 139 10.09 -17.52 12.51
CA LYS A 139 10.67 -18.65 13.24
C LYS A 139 12.18 -18.49 13.32
N TYR A 140 12.77 -19.09 14.34
CA TYR A 140 14.22 -19.09 14.56
C TYR A 140 14.83 -17.68 14.70
N VAL A 141 14.04 -16.75 15.26
CA VAL A 141 14.51 -15.41 15.57
C VAL A 141 15.54 -15.48 16.67
N GLN A 142 16.72 -14.92 16.45
CA GLN A 142 17.79 -14.93 17.43
C GLN A 142 17.46 -14.05 18.63
N GLN A 143 18.15 -14.26 19.77
CA GLN A 143 18.05 -13.37 20.91
C GLN A 143 18.42 -11.94 20.51
N GLY A 144 17.60 -10.97 20.93
CA GLY A 144 17.85 -9.56 20.64
C GLY A 144 16.61 -8.69 20.79
N THR A 145 16.83 -7.39 20.55
CA THR A 145 15.76 -6.40 20.44
C THR A 145 15.51 -6.15 18.95
N TYR A 146 14.27 -6.21 18.55
CA TYR A 146 13.83 -6.11 17.17
C TYR A 146 12.75 -5.05 17.00
N TYR A 147 12.57 -4.61 15.75
CA TYR A 147 11.47 -3.78 15.29
C TYR A 147 10.72 -4.52 14.19
N ALA A 148 9.40 -4.61 14.33
CA ALA A 148 8.53 -5.17 13.30
C ALA A 148 7.88 -4.03 12.51
N TYR A 149 7.75 -4.24 11.19
CA TYR A 149 7.04 -3.37 10.26
C TYR A 149 6.21 -4.21 9.31
N CYS A 150 5.19 -3.58 8.76
CA CYS A 150 4.34 -4.17 7.74
C CYS A 150 3.92 -3.10 6.73
N HIS A 151 3.79 -3.46 5.46
CA HIS A 151 3.05 -2.67 4.51
C HIS A 151 1.99 -3.53 3.81
N ALA A 152 0.88 -2.90 3.47
CA ALA A 152 -0.15 -3.52 2.68
C ALA A 152 0.17 -3.39 1.19
N TRP A 153 -0.43 -4.25 0.38
CA TRP A 153 -0.35 -4.12 -1.07
C TRP A 153 -1.68 -4.53 -1.73
N LYS A 154 -1.92 -3.96 -2.89
CA LYS A 154 -2.91 -4.42 -3.87
C LYS A 154 -2.26 -4.52 -5.25
N ARG A 155 -3.00 -5.02 -6.24
CA ARG A 155 -2.53 -5.00 -7.62
C ARG A 155 -3.29 -3.93 -8.40
N ASP A 156 -2.57 -3.22 -9.25
CA ASP A 156 -3.15 -2.32 -10.24
C ASP A 156 -3.81 -3.11 -11.38
N GLU A 157 -4.41 -2.41 -12.32
CA GLU A 157 -5.03 -3.00 -13.51
C GLU A 157 -4.06 -3.80 -14.40
N ASN A 158 -2.74 -3.52 -14.29
CA ASN A 158 -1.67 -4.22 -15.01
C ASN A 158 -1.12 -5.40 -14.19
N GLY A 159 -1.68 -5.69 -13.02
CA GLY A 159 -1.23 -6.75 -12.11
C GLY A 159 0.02 -6.40 -11.30
N LYS A 160 0.56 -5.17 -11.39
CA LYS A 160 1.70 -4.70 -10.61
C LYS A 160 1.27 -4.37 -9.19
N LYS A 161 2.13 -4.69 -8.21
CA LYS A 161 1.88 -4.32 -6.80
C LYS A 161 2.01 -2.82 -6.58
N VAL A 162 0.99 -2.25 -5.96
CA VAL A 162 0.98 -0.91 -5.36
C VAL A 162 1.02 -1.08 -3.85
N PHE A 163 1.99 -0.47 -3.19
CA PHE A 163 2.22 -0.62 -1.76
C PHE A 163 1.74 0.60 -0.98
N SER A 164 1.22 0.34 0.21
CA SER A 164 0.96 1.38 1.21
C SER A 164 2.26 1.99 1.75
N ASP A 165 2.13 3.01 2.56
CA ASP A 165 3.20 3.40 3.48
C ASP A 165 3.43 2.28 4.49
N TRP A 166 4.61 2.27 5.13
CA TRP A 166 4.92 1.31 6.18
C TRP A 166 4.12 1.62 7.45
N SER A 167 3.83 0.58 8.22
CA SER A 167 3.23 0.67 9.55
C SER A 167 4.10 1.46 10.52
N ASN A 168 3.55 1.71 11.72
CA ASN A 168 4.36 2.08 12.89
C ASN A 168 5.47 1.04 13.14
N ALA A 169 6.62 1.51 13.66
CA ALA A 169 7.62 0.65 14.23
C ALA A 169 7.09 -0.02 15.51
N TYR A 170 7.12 -1.35 15.59
CA TYR A 170 6.71 -2.07 16.79
C TYR A 170 7.92 -2.77 17.42
N PRO A 171 8.45 -2.29 18.56
CA PRO A 171 9.58 -2.89 19.21
C PRO A 171 9.17 -4.17 19.95
N PHE A 172 10.02 -5.21 19.92
CA PHE A 172 9.85 -6.43 20.71
C PHE A 172 11.19 -7.05 21.07
N VAL A 173 11.19 -7.91 22.07
CA VAL A 173 12.41 -8.57 22.58
C VAL A 173 12.24 -10.08 22.46
N VAL A 174 13.24 -10.75 21.91
CA VAL A 174 13.41 -12.20 21.97
C VAL A 174 14.45 -12.49 23.03
N SER A 175 14.02 -13.11 24.13
CA SER A 175 14.89 -13.47 25.24
C SER A 175 15.71 -14.73 24.92
N ALA A 176 16.83 -14.90 25.62
CA ALA A 176 17.57 -16.15 25.56
C ALA A 176 16.67 -17.33 25.99
N ILE A 177 16.72 -18.39 25.19
CA ILE A 177 16.08 -19.65 25.56
C ILE A 177 17.11 -20.47 26.33
N THR A 178 16.90 -20.59 27.64
CA THR A 178 17.70 -21.51 28.45
C THR A 178 17.12 -22.92 28.30
N PRO A 179 17.89 -23.91 27.83
CA PRO A 179 17.43 -25.28 27.82
C PRO A 179 17.12 -25.79 29.24
N ASP A 180 16.10 -26.62 29.34
CA ASP A 180 15.85 -27.34 30.62
C ASP A 180 16.99 -28.32 30.93
N ALA A 181 17.15 -28.67 32.18
CA ALA A 181 18.10 -29.72 32.56
C ALA A 181 17.63 -31.09 32.01
N PRO A 182 18.50 -31.90 31.40
CA PRO A 182 18.14 -33.26 31.00
C PRO A 182 17.83 -34.13 32.20
N ILE A 183 16.83 -34.98 32.08
CA ILE A 183 16.45 -35.91 33.17
C ILE A 183 16.97 -37.30 32.80
N ILE A 184 17.88 -37.86 33.63
CA ILE A 184 18.32 -39.22 33.47
C ILE A 184 17.19 -40.17 33.90
N THR A 185 16.72 -41.00 32.98
CA THR A 185 15.60 -41.92 33.21
C THR A 185 16.07 -43.34 33.56
N SER A 186 17.23 -43.74 33.11
CA SER A 186 17.83 -45.00 33.54
C SER A 186 19.35 -45.03 33.35
N VAL A 187 20.02 -45.83 34.19
CA VAL A 187 21.42 -46.19 34.03
C VAL A 187 21.51 -47.72 34.09
N LYS A 188 22.04 -48.34 33.04
CA LYS A 188 22.25 -49.80 32.99
C LYS A 188 23.74 -50.08 32.83
N VAL A 189 24.26 -50.98 33.63
CA VAL A 189 25.66 -51.45 33.57
C VAL A 189 25.67 -52.90 33.08
N SER A 190 26.52 -53.20 32.08
CA SER A 190 26.73 -54.54 31.57
C SER A 190 28.21 -54.70 31.24
N GLY A 191 28.90 -55.51 32.10
CA GLY A 191 30.35 -55.63 32.02
C GLY A 191 31.05 -54.28 32.25
N THR A 192 31.82 -53.87 31.28
CA THR A 192 32.52 -52.56 31.24
C THR A 192 31.70 -51.44 30.57
N THR A 193 30.49 -51.73 30.09
CA THR A 193 29.64 -50.76 29.40
C THR A 193 28.58 -50.16 30.31
N VAL A 194 28.49 -48.83 30.32
CA VAL A 194 27.43 -48.08 31.00
C VAL A 194 26.54 -47.45 29.95
N LYS A 195 25.23 -47.77 29.96
CA LYS A 195 24.23 -47.14 29.12
C LYS A 195 23.39 -46.18 29.94
N VAL A 196 23.48 -44.89 29.62
CA VAL A 196 22.65 -43.83 30.20
C VAL A 196 21.52 -43.51 29.24
N THR A 197 20.30 -43.55 29.75
CA THR A 197 19.10 -43.08 28.99
C THR A 197 18.57 -41.83 29.68
N TYR A 198 18.27 -40.82 28.87
CA TYR A 198 17.76 -39.55 29.39
C TYR A 198 16.55 -39.10 28.57
N LYS A 199 15.71 -38.29 29.18
CA LYS A 199 14.66 -37.54 28.49
C LYS A 199 15.31 -36.29 27.90
N ALA A 200 15.10 -36.05 26.61
CA ALA A 200 15.59 -34.84 25.96
C ALA A 200 15.10 -33.59 26.71
N ALA A 201 15.99 -32.64 26.92
CA ALA A 201 15.65 -31.35 27.50
C ALA A 201 14.85 -30.52 26.50
N ALA A 202 13.81 -29.83 26.96
CA ALA A 202 13.13 -28.87 26.14
C ALA A 202 14.09 -27.72 25.78
N ASN A 203 13.98 -27.21 24.56
CA ASN A 203 14.82 -26.12 24.03
C ASN A 203 16.32 -26.42 23.87
N ALA A 204 16.75 -27.66 24.03
CA ALA A 204 18.12 -28.05 23.73
C ALA A 204 18.29 -28.33 22.22
N THR A 205 19.40 -27.90 21.65
CA THR A 205 19.77 -28.12 20.22
C THR A 205 20.83 -29.19 20.03
N GLY A 206 21.32 -29.77 21.13
CA GLY A 206 22.31 -30.85 21.21
C GLY A 206 22.68 -31.14 22.62
#